data_1b4e415e1405bc3c5fbab56f90ad18e2
#
_entry.id   1b4e415e1405bc3c5fbab56f90ad18e2
#
_cell.length_a   1.000
_cell.length_b   1.000
_cell.length_c   1.000
_cell.angle_alpha   90.00
_cell.angle_beta   90.00
_cell.angle_gamma   90.00
#
_symmetry.space_group_name_H-M   'P 1'
#
loop_
_entity.id
_entity.type
_entity.pdbx_description
1 polymer ?
#
loop_
_entity_poly.entity_id
_entity_poly.type
_entity_poly.pdbx_seq_one_letter_code
_entity_poly.pdbx_strand_id
1 'polypeptide(L)'
;MKRATILSTILLFGLLLGSEAFARTFVTIGTGGVTGVYYPTGGAISRILNKKSKEYDIKATVESTAGSVYNINAVLSGDLEFGVAQSDRQYQAYNGLAEWAEKGPQKELRAVFSIHPESITLIAAAASGVKNVQGLKGKRVNIGNPGSGQLQNSKDVLAASGVSLDAINAEQVKAVEAPGLLQDEKIDAFFYTVGHPNGNIKEATSGRIKVNIIPITGLGIEALLKKHSYYARAVIPAKFYPNTENKTDIQSIGVKATFVTSAKLDEDIVYAITKEVFDNLEEFKKLHPAYGVLTKENMLQGLSAPIHKGALKYYKEAGLVKYIAPGLIE
;
A
#
# COMPACT_ATOMS: atom_id res chain seq x y z
N MET A 1 2.92 60.05 70.77
CA MET A 1 3.79 59.93 69.63
C MET A 1 3.67 58.44 69.11
N LYS A 2 2.81 58.20 68.11
CA LYS A 2 2.65 56.88 67.55
C LYS A 2 3.04 56.98 66.05
N ARG A 3 4.08 56.28 65.64
CA ARG A 3 4.55 56.19 64.26
C ARG A 3 3.71 55.14 63.56
N ALA A 4 3.02 55.54 62.52
CA ALA A 4 2.31 54.63 61.61
C ALA A 4 3.29 54.14 60.52
N THR A 5 3.48 52.86 60.44
CA THR A 5 4.28 52.21 59.42
C THR A 5 3.31 51.81 58.27
N ILE A 6 3.49 52.46 57.14
CA ILE A 6 2.74 52.09 55.89
C ILE A 6 3.46 50.96 55.22
N LEU A 7 2.81 49.77 55.14
CA LEU A 7 3.26 48.65 54.43
C LEU A 7 2.78 48.75 52.97
N SER A 8 3.67 49.03 52.02
CA SER A 8 3.37 49.00 50.60
C SER A 8 3.42 47.55 50.09
N THR A 9 2.24 47.00 49.81
CA THR A 9 2.10 45.69 49.14
C THR A 9 2.24 45.89 47.63
N ILE A 10 3.39 45.56 47.06
CA ILE A 10 3.61 45.49 45.61
C ILE A 10 2.96 44.23 45.11
N LEU A 11 1.83 44.35 44.41
CA LEU A 11 1.15 43.25 43.72
C LEU A 11 1.93 42.94 42.42
N LEU A 12 2.77 41.92 42.45
CA LEU A 12 3.49 41.44 41.30
C LEU A 12 2.51 40.60 40.43
N PHE A 13 1.88 41.26 39.46
CA PHE A 13 1.05 40.59 38.45
C PHE A 13 2.00 39.94 37.46
N GLY A 14 2.42 38.68 37.76
CA GLY A 14 3.16 37.86 36.83
C GLY A 14 2.28 37.52 35.63
N LEU A 15 2.55 38.12 34.47
CA LEU A 15 2.05 37.62 33.19
C LEU A 15 2.62 36.22 32.99
N LEU A 16 1.82 35.22 33.31
CA LEU A 16 1.99 33.87 32.79
C LEU A 16 1.67 33.92 31.28
N LEU A 17 2.65 34.26 30.45
CA LEU A 17 2.66 33.91 29.05
C LEU A 17 2.76 32.38 29.01
N GLY A 18 1.62 31.72 29.09
CA GLY A 18 1.50 30.32 28.76
C GLY A 18 1.92 30.18 27.30
N SER A 19 3.17 29.77 27.05
CA SER A 19 3.50 29.20 25.78
C SER A 19 2.62 27.94 25.65
N GLU A 20 1.57 28.02 24.83
CA GLU A 20 0.87 26.84 24.37
C GLU A 20 1.92 25.98 23.68
N ALA A 21 2.41 25.01 24.41
CA ALA A 21 3.19 23.95 23.82
C ALA A 21 2.19 23.17 22.95
N PHE A 22 2.09 23.55 21.68
CA PHE A 22 1.37 22.72 20.71
C PHE A 22 1.97 21.32 20.77
N ALA A 23 1.17 20.36 21.24
CA ALA A 23 1.59 18.99 21.28
C ALA A 23 1.77 18.51 19.83
N ARG A 24 3.00 18.13 19.47
CA ARG A 24 3.33 17.64 18.13
C ARG A 24 2.36 16.51 17.73
N THR A 25 1.75 16.65 16.55
CA THR A 25 0.87 15.62 15.99
C THR A 25 1.70 14.47 15.47
N PHE A 26 1.43 13.28 15.96
CA PHE A 26 2.04 12.04 15.43
C PHE A 26 1.07 11.41 14.45
N VAL A 27 1.60 10.98 13.30
CA VAL A 27 0.84 10.21 12.31
C VAL A 27 1.55 8.90 12.01
N THR A 28 0.79 7.82 11.98
CA THR A 28 1.30 6.47 11.70
C THR A 28 0.84 6.03 10.33
N ILE A 29 1.78 5.55 9.52
CA ILE A 29 1.52 5.03 8.17
C ILE A 29 1.59 3.51 8.22
N GLY A 30 0.44 2.84 8.09
CA GLY A 30 0.36 1.40 7.95
C GLY A 30 0.86 0.94 6.57
N THR A 31 1.67 -0.10 6.55
CA THR A 31 2.33 -0.58 5.33
C THR A 31 2.08 -2.06 5.08
N GLY A 32 3.09 -2.90 5.10
CA GLY A 32 3.05 -4.34 4.90
C GLY A 32 4.37 -4.98 5.36
N GLY A 33 4.67 -6.15 4.85
CA GLY A 33 5.94 -6.83 5.14
C GLY A 33 7.15 -6.02 4.68
N VAL A 34 8.23 -6.05 5.47
CA VAL A 34 9.44 -5.22 5.25
C VAL A 34 10.20 -5.54 3.95
N THR A 35 9.99 -6.72 3.37
CA THR A 35 10.61 -7.15 2.10
C THR A 35 9.84 -6.73 0.85
N GLY A 36 8.60 -6.22 1.03
CA GLY A 36 7.76 -5.67 -0.04
C GLY A 36 8.06 -4.20 -0.31
N VAL A 37 7.20 -3.54 -1.12
CA VAL A 37 7.38 -2.14 -1.51
C VAL A 37 6.59 -1.18 -0.60
N TYR A 38 5.57 -1.64 0.13
CA TYR A 38 4.78 -0.77 1.02
C TYR A 38 5.62 -0.18 2.15
N TYR A 39 6.48 -1.00 2.79
CA TYR A 39 7.29 -0.52 3.90
C TYR A 39 8.26 0.61 3.48
N PRO A 40 9.08 0.46 2.41
CA PRO A 40 9.87 1.56 1.90
C PRO A 40 9.01 2.74 1.38
N THR A 41 7.76 2.51 0.93
CA THR A 41 6.84 3.60 0.55
C THR A 41 6.45 4.47 1.74
N GLY A 42 6.00 3.86 2.84
CA GLY A 42 5.73 4.58 4.08
C GLY A 42 6.96 5.32 4.59
N GLY A 43 8.14 4.66 4.51
CA GLY A 43 9.42 5.26 4.87
C GLY A 43 9.78 6.49 4.02
N ALA A 44 9.54 6.44 2.71
CA ALA A 44 9.78 7.55 1.80
C ALA A 44 8.86 8.74 2.08
N ILE A 45 7.56 8.49 2.27
CA ILE A 45 6.57 9.51 2.63
C ILE A 45 6.94 10.15 3.98
N SER A 46 7.17 9.32 5.00
CA SER A 46 7.57 9.76 6.34
C SER A 46 8.85 10.59 6.31
N ARG A 47 9.86 10.17 5.55
CA ARG A 47 11.13 10.90 5.40
C ARG A 47 10.93 12.29 4.82
N ILE A 48 10.13 12.41 3.76
CA ILE A 48 9.87 13.69 3.08
C ILE A 48 9.11 14.63 4.02
N LEU A 49 7.99 14.18 4.62
CA LEU A 49 7.21 15.00 5.54
C LEU A 49 8.03 15.42 6.76
N ASN A 50 8.82 14.52 7.33
CA ASN A 50 9.59 14.80 8.54
C ASN A 50 10.70 15.83 8.36
N LYS A 51 11.13 16.14 7.13
CA LYS A 51 12.03 17.28 6.86
C LYS A 51 11.38 18.61 7.24
N LYS A 52 10.05 18.67 7.18
CA LYS A 52 9.21 19.82 7.51
C LYS A 52 8.46 19.67 8.84
N SER A 53 8.89 18.73 9.69
CA SER A 53 8.21 18.41 10.94
C SER A 53 8.05 19.59 11.91
N LYS A 54 8.96 20.59 11.85
CA LYS A 54 8.85 21.83 12.65
C LYS A 54 7.89 22.84 12.05
N GLU A 55 7.72 22.82 10.71
CA GLU A 55 6.86 23.74 9.99
C GLU A 55 5.38 23.34 10.15
N TYR A 56 5.09 22.05 10.05
CA TYR A 56 3.73 21.52 10.17
C TYR A 56 3.36 21.07 11.60
N ASP A 57 4.35 20.99 12.49
CA ASP A 57 4.23 20.34 13.81
C ASP A 57 3.71 18.89 13.74
N ILE A 58 4.08 18.18 12.66
CA ILE A 58 3.73 16.79 12.40
C ILE A 58 4.98 15.92 12.42
N LYS A 59 4.85 14.70 12.98
CA LYS A 59 5.86 13.66 12.96
C LYS A 59 5.25 12.37 12.41
N ALA A 60 5.72 11.92 11.25
CA ALA A 60 5.28 10.67 10.63
C ALA A 60 6.17 9.49 11.07
N THR A 61 5.53 8.37 11.35
CA THR A 61 6.13 7.06 11.65
C THR A 61 5.56 5.99 10.73
N VAL A 62 6.22 4.84 10.66
CA VAL A 62 5.84 3.74 9.76
C VAL A 62 5.65 2.47 10.56
N GLU A 63 4.56 1.76 10.27
CA GLU A 63 4.25 0.48 10.87
C GLU A 63 4.22 -0.63 9.81
N SER A 64 4.88 -1.76 10.11
CA SER A 64 4.77 -2.99 9.33
C SER A 64 3.51 -3.74 9.76
N THR A 65 2.60 -3.97 8.82
CA THR A 65 1.28 -4.54 9.09
C THR A 65 1.02 -5.82 8.32
N ALA A 66 -0.21 -6.34 8.42
CA ALA A 66 -0.66 -7.47 7.61
C ALA A 66 -0.94 -7.10 6.13
N GLY A 67 -1.03 -5.81 5.78
CA GLY A 67 -1.24 -5.31 4.41
C GLY A 67 -2.59 -4.63 4.22
N SER A 68 -3.08 -4.59 2.97
CA SER A 68 -4.14 -3.69 2.50
C SER A 68 -5.45 -3.73 3.29
N VAL A 69 -5.97 -4.92 3.58
CA VAL A 69 -7.25 -5.08 4.31
C VAL A 69 -7.09 -4.62 5.76
N TYR A 70 -5.99 -4.99 6.40
CA TYR A 70 -5.66 -4.52 7.74
C TYR A 70 -5.57 -2.99 7.78
N ASN A 71 -4.80 -2.39 6.85
CA ASN A 71 -4.57 -0.95 6.81
C ASN A 71 -5.87 -0.16 6.62
N ILE A 72 -6.74 -0.60 5.69
CA ILE A 72 -8.04 0.04 5.47
C ILE A 72 -8.89 -0.03 6.75
N ASN A 73 -8.97 -1.18 7.41
CA ASN A 73 -9.75 -1.33 8.63
C ASN A 73 -9.18 -0.48 9.78
N ALA A 74 -7.86 -0.45 9.95
CA ALA A 74 -7.17 0.33 10.98
C ALA A 74 -7.30 1.84 10.76
N VAL A 75 -7.30 2.30 9.51
CA VAL A 75 -7.57 3.69 9.15
C VAL A 75 -9.03 4.06 9.48
N LEU A 76 -9.97 3.18 9.20
CA LEU A 76 -11.39 3.42 9.46
C LEU A 76 -11.74 3.38 10.97
N SER A 77 -11.02 2.58 11.76
CA SER A 77 -11.16 2.56 13.23
C SER A 77 -10.43 3.70 13.93
N GLY A 78 -9.47 4.35 13.25
CA GLY A 78 -8.64 5.42 13.82
C GLY A 78 -7.38 4.91 14.52
N ASP A 79 -7.01 3.64 14.33
CA ASP A 79 -5.76 3.07 14.85
C ASP A 79 -4.54 3.49 13.99
N LEU A 80 -4.79 3.88 12.75
CA LEU A 80 -3.80 4.45 11.83
C LEU A 80 -4.36 5.73 11.18
N GLU A 81 -3.53 6.74 10.97
CA GLU A 81 -3.91 7.94 10.24
C GLU A 81 -3.90 7.70 8.73
N PHE A 82 -2.95 6.89 8.25
CA PHE A 82 -2.80 6.56 6.84
C PHE A 82 -2.49 5.07 6.64
N GLY A 83 -2.81 4.58 5.45
CA GLY A 83 -2.47 3.23 5.04
C GLY A 83 -2.05 3.16 3.58
N VAL A 84 -1.11 2.24 3.27
CA VAL A 84 -0.86 1.83 1.89
C VAL A 84 -1.74 0.61 1.60
N ALA A 85 -2.57 0.70 0.56
CA ALA A 85 -3.52 -0.34 0.20
C ALA A 85 -3.64 -0.51 -1.32
N GLN A 86 -3.97 -1.70 -1.77
CA GLN A 86 -4.24 -1.98 -3.17
C GLN A 86 -5.51 -1.26 -3.65
N SER A 87 -5.53 -0.81 -4.89
CA SER A 87 -6.65 -0.10 -5.50
C SER A 87 -7.92 -0.95 -5.60
N ASP A 88 -7.81 -2.25 -5.78
CA ASP A 88 -8.93 -3.19 -5.75
C ASP A 88 -9.53 -3.32 -4.33
N ARG A 89 -8.68 -3.33 -3.28
CA ARG A 89 -9.16 -3.35 -1.89
C ARG A 89 -9.82 -2.01 -1.53
N GLN A 90 -9.29 -0.89 -2.01
CA GLN A 90 -9.91 0.43 -1.88
C GLN A 90 -11.33 0.43 -2.51
N TYR A 91 -11.45 -0.09 -3.75
CA TYR A 91 -12.74 -0.22 -4.45
C TYR A 91 -13.73 -1.09 -3.68
N GLN A 92 -13.28 -2.26 -3.21
CA GLN A 92 -14.16 -3.21 -2.54
C GLN A 92 -14.59 -2.72 -1.16
N ALA A 93 -13.72 -2.09 -0.40
CA ALA A 93 -14.06 -1.50 0.88
C ALA A 93 -15.10 -0.37 0.70
N TYR A 94 -14.84 0.57 -0.21
CA TYR A 94 -15.75 1.70 -0.43
C TYR A 94 -17.14 1.27 -0.91
N ASN A 95 -17.23 0.14 -1.63
CA ASN A 95 -18.49 -0.41 -2.16
C ASN A 95 -19.11 -1.54 -1.32
N GLY A 96 -18.48 -1.95 -0.21
CA GLY A 96 -18.99 -3.04 0.65
C GLY A 96 -18.97 -4.41 -0.04
N LEU A 97 -17.84 -4.72 -0.70
CA LEU A 97 -17.66 -5.98 -1.42
C LEU A 97 -16.56 -6.83 -0.77
N ALA A 98 -16.47 -8.09 -1.14
CA ALA A 98 -15.48 -9.05 -0.66
C ALA A 98 -15.41 -9.07 0.89
N GLU A 99 -14.30 -8.75 1.50
CA GLU A 99 -14.10 -8.76 2.96
C GLU A 99 -15.04 -7.80 3.72
N TRP A 100 -15.65 -6.84 3.02
CA TRP A 100 -16.60 -5.89 3.62
C TRP A 100 -18.07 -6.17 3.24
N ALA A 101 -18.37 -7.32 2.59
CA ALA A 101 -19.74 -7.65 2.17
C ALA A 101 -20.75 -7.67 3.34
N GLU A 102 -20.35 -8.18 4.50
CA GLU A 102 -21.20 -8.21 5.70
C GLU A 102 -21.26 -6.86 6.42
N LYS A 103 -20.16 -6.09 6.40
CA LYS A 103 -20.06 -4.78 7.06
C LYS A 103 -20.70 -3.66 6.23
N GLY A 104 -20.92 -3.90 4.94
CA GLY A 104 -21.41 -2.91 4.00
C GLY A 104 -20.35 -1.90 3.53
N PRO A 105 -20.77 -0.91 2.73
CA PRO A 105 -19.90 0.10 2.14
C PRO A 105 -19.20 0.97 3.18
N GLN A 106 -17.86 1.10 3.07
CA GLN A 106 -17.03 1.86 3.98
C GLN A 106 -16.88 3.32 3.50
N LYS A 107 -17.95 4.11 3.64
CA LYS A 107 -18.07 5.46 3.05
C LYS A 107 -17.16 6.53 3.69
N GLU A 108 -16.57 6.25 4.85
CA GLU A 108 -15.55 7.11 5.47
C GLU A 108 -14.15 6.95 4.86
N LEU A 109 -13.93 5.92 4.02
CA LEU A 109 -12.64 5.73 3.34
C LEU A 109 -12.41 6.86 2.34
N ARG A 110 -11.18 7.40 2.33
CA ARG A 110 -10.74 8.43 1.38
C ARG A 110 -9.43 8.03 0.72
N ALA A 111 -9.35 8.34 -0.57
CA ALA A 111 -8.10 8.26 -1.32
C ALA A 111 -7.30 9.55 -1.13
N VAL A 112 -5.98 9.41 -1.07
CA VAL A 112 -5.06 10.54 -1.15
C VAL A 112 -4.42 10.57 -2.54
N PHE A 113 -3.61 9.56 -2.88
CA PHE A 113 -3.03 9.37 -4.22
C PHE A 113 -2.77 7.90 -4.51
N SER A 114 -2.55 7.57 -5.78
CA SER A 114 -2.01 6.26 -6.16
C SER A 114 -0.48 6.30 -6.24
N ILE A 115 0.15 5.12 -6.12
CA ILE A 115 1.59 4.99 -6.07
C ILE A 115 2.02 4.07 -7.24
N HIS A 116 2.90 3.12 -6.99
CA HIS A 116 3.45 2.23 -8.01
C HIS A 116 2.45 1.15 -8.45
N PRO A 117 2.60 0.63 -9.68
CA PRO A 117 1.88 -0.56 -10.09
C PRO A 117 2.38 -1.79 -9.31
N GLU A 118 1.47 -2.75 -9.07
CA GLU A 118 1.73 -4.00 -8.39
C GLU A 118 1.29 -5.16 -9.26
N SER A 119 2.23 -6.02 -9.65
CA SER A 119 1.89 -7.23 -10.41
C SER A 119 1.54 -8.36 -9.47
N ILE A 120 0.50 -9.15 -9.79
CA ILE A 120 0.29 -10.44 -9.16
C ILE A 120 1.38 -11.36 -9.68
N THR A 121 2.31 -11.72 -8.80
CA THR A 121 3.49 -12.50 -9.15
C THR A 121 3.31 -13.92 -8.60
N LEU A 122 3.39 -14.93 -9.46
CA LEU A 122 3.41 -16.33 -9.08
C LEU A 122 4.83 -16.87 -9.25
N ILE A 123 5.44 -17.29 -8.15
CA ILE A 123 6.78 -17.88 -8.12
C ILE A 123 6.62 -19.38 -7.83
N ALA A 124 7.28 -20.24 -8.59
CA ALA A 124 7.27 -21.67 -8.39
C ALA A 124 8.68 -22.25 -8.45
N ALA A 125 8.96 -23.25 -7.61
CA ALA A 125 10.17 -24.06 -7.73
C ALA A 125 10.25 -24.71 -9.11
N ALA A 126 11.36 -24.64 -9.80
CA ALA A 126 11.52 -25.22 -11.14
C ALA A 126 11.24 -26.74 -11.14
N ALA A 127 11.67 -27.44 -10.08
CA ALA A 127 11.42 -28.86 -9.88
C ALA A 127 9.93 -29.21 -9.69
N SER A 128 9.07 -28.24 -9.34
CA SER A 128 7.62 -28.47 -9.19
C SER A 128 6.92 -28.78 -10.52
N GLY A 129 7.54 -28.42 -11.65
CA GLY A 129 6.98 -28.55 -12.98
C GLY A 129 5.86 -27.58 -13.34
N VAL A 130 5.57 -26.62 -12.48
CA VAL A 130 4.53 -25.59 -12.70
C VAL A 130 4.96 -24.65 -13.83
N LYS A 131 4.15 -24.56 -14.88
CA LYS A 131 4.38 -23.68 -16.05
C LYS A 131 3.26 -22.67 -16.28
N ASN A 132 2.14 -22.85 -15.63
CA ASN A 132 0.95 -21.98 -15.66
C ASN A 132 0.16 -22.18 -14.37
N VAL A 133 -0.89 -21.37 -14.17
CA VAL A 133 -1.73 -21.40 -12.95
C VAL A 133 -2.41 -22.76 -12.77
N GLN A 134 -2.83 -23.43 -13.85
CA GLN A 134 -3.47 -24.75 -13.79
C GLN A 134 -2.52 -25.85 -13.24
N GLY A 135 -1.20 -25.68 -13.44
CA GLY A 135 -0.18 -26.57 -12.90
C GLY A 135 -0.05 -26.57 -11.38
N LEU A 136 -0.76 -25.66 -10.68
CA LEU A 136 -0.80 -25.61 -9.21
C LEU A 136 -1.65 -26.71 -8.58
N LYS A 137 -2.49 -27.43 -9.35
CA LYS A 137 -3.33 -28.52 -8.82
C LYS A 137 -2.46 -29.57 -8.11
N GLY A 138 -2.84 -29.91 -6.88
CA GLY A 138 -2.11 -30.82 -6.01
C GLY A 138 -0.83 -30.28 -5.37
N LYS A 139 -0.46 -29.00 -5.63
CA LYS A 139 0.73 -28.37 -5.09
C LYS A 139 0.48 -27.66 -3.76
N ARG A 140 1.53 -27.47 -2.96
CA ARG A 140 1.55 -26.66 -1.75
C ARG A 140 1.80 -25.23 -2.16
N VAL A 141 0.83 -24.34 -1.96
CA VAL A 141 0.85 -22.98 -2.51
C VAL A 141 0.54 -21.96 -1.43
N ASN A 142 1.48 -21.07 -1.12
CA ASN A 142 1.14 -19.92 -0.29
C ASN A 142 0.36 -18.88 -1.12
N ILE A 143 -0.88 -18.64 -0.71
CA ILE A 143 -1.81 -17.71 -1.36
C ILE A 143 -1.88 -16.34 -0.67
N GLY A 144 -1.11 -16.15 0.42
CA GLY A 144 -1.06 -14.91 1.19
C GLY A 144 -1.81 -14.97 2.52
N ASN A 145 -1.41 -14.12 3.45
CA ASN A 145 -1.94 -14.08 4.82
C ASN A 145 -3.31 -13.40 4.90
N PRO A 146 -4.13 -13.74 5.91
CA PRO A 146 -5.30 -12.96 6.29
C PRO A 146 -4.92 -11.48 6.55
N GLY A 147 -5.78 -10.55 6.14
CA GLY A 147 -5.51 -9.11 6.24
C GLY A 147 -4.68 -8.52 5.09
N SER A 148 -4.10 -9.36 4.20
CA SER A 148 -3.42 -8.89 3.00
C SER A 148 -4.38 -8.69 1.83
N GLY A 149 -4.01 -7.83 0.87
CA GLY A 149 -4.75 -7.70 -0.39
C GLY A 149 -4.46 -8.87 -1.33
N GLN A 150 -3.24 -9.41 -1.28
CA GLN A 150 -2.82 -10.51 -2.18
C GLN A 150 -3.63 -11.80 -1.99
N LEU A 151 -4.15 -12.07 -0.78
CA LEU A 151 -4.95 -13.28 -0.53
C LEU A 151 -6.14 -13.39 -1.49
N GLN A 152 -6.85 -12.29 -1.70
CA GLN A 152 -7.97 -12.29 -2.63
C GLN A 152 -7.51 -12.28 -4.09
N ASN A 153 -6.43 -11.56 -4.42
CA ASN A 153 -5.87 -11.60 -5.78
C ASN A 153 -5.48 -13.03 -6.18
N SER A 154 -4.88 -13.78 -5.26
CA SER A 154 -4.54 -15.20 -5.49
C SER A 154 -5.79 -16.04 -5.76
N LYS A 155 -6.85 -15.85 -4.95
CA LYS A 155 -8.14 -16.53 -5.14
C LYS A 155 -8.79 -16.18 -6.48
N ASP A 156 -8.77 -14.90 -6.86
CA ASP A 156 -9.33 -14.43 -8.13
C ASP A 156 -8.59 -15.04 -9.33
N VAL A 157 -7.24 -15.09 -9.29
CA VAL A 157 -6.42 -15.70 -10.33
C VAL A 157 -6.64 -17.21 -10.43
N LEU A 158 -6.70 -17.92 -9.30
CA LEU A 158 -6.98 -19.34 -9.24
C LEU A 158 -8.35 -19.65 -9.86
N ALA A 159 -9.40 -18.96 -9.38
CA ALA A 159 -10.77 -19.13 -9.88
C ALA A 159 -10.88 -18.81 -11.38
N ALA A 160 -10.31 -17.69 -11.83
CA ALA A 160 -10.28 -17.32 -13.24
C ALA A 160 -9.53 -18.35 -14.11
N SER A 161 -8.58 -19.08 -13.54
CA SER A 161 -7.81 -20.12 -14.22
C SER A 161 -8.42 -21.52 -14.08
N GLY A 162 -9.61 -21.66 -13.48
CA GLY A 162 -10.27 -22.96 -13.28
C GLY A 162 -9.58 -23.86 -12.25
N VAL A 163 -8.93 -23.25 -11.27
CA VAL A 163 -8.32 -23.94 -10.12
C VAL A 163 -9.10 -23.58 -8.86
N SER A 164 -9.80 -24.52 -8.28
CA SER A 164 -10.49 -24.36 -7.01
C SER A 164 -9.50 -24.42 -5.82
N LEU A 165 -9.85 -23.81 -4.69
CA LEU A 165 -8.96 -23.79 -3.52
C LEU A 165 -8.72 -25.20 -2.94
N ASP A 166 -9.69 -26.09 -3.02
CA ASP A 166 -9.60 -27.49 -2.61
C ASP A 166 -8.74 -28.35 -3.56
N ALA A 167 -8.44 -27.85 -4.75
CA ALA A 167 -7.53 -28.52 -5.68
C ALA A 167 -6.03 -28.26 -5.38
N ILE A 168 -5.73 -27.41 -4.39
CA ILE A 168 -4.35 -27.11 -3.94
C ILE A 168 -4.24 -27.32 -2.43
N ASN A 169 -3.02 -27.49 -1.93
CA ASN A 169 -2.74 -27.40 -0.50
C ASN A 169 -2.39 -25.94 -0.18
N ALA A 170 -3.42 -25.14 0.16
CA ALA A 170 -3.27 -23.71 0.33
C ALA A 170 -2.66 -23.35 1.70
N GLU A 171 -1.54 -22.63 1.68
CA GLU A 171 -0.92 -22.01 2.83
C GLU A 171 -1.27 -20.51 2.88
N GLN A 172 -1.43 -19.95 4.09
CA GLN A 172 -1.80 -18.55 4.28
C GLN A 172 -0.83 -17.84 5.23
N VAL A 173 0.44 -17.86 4.87
CA VAL A 173 1.51 -17.20 5.63
C VAL A 173 1.89 -15.87 5.01
N LYS A 174 2.54 -15.01 5.80
CA LYS A 174 3.03 -13.70 5.32
C LYS A 174 4.01 -13.90 4.16
N ALA A 175 3.98 -13.00 3.18
CA ALA A 175 4.85 -13.05 2.02
C ALA A 175 6.34 -13.10 2.40
N VAL A 176 6.75 -12.45 3.50
CA VAL A 176 8.14 -12.47 3.98
C VAL A 176 8.65 -13.86 4.32
N GLU A 177 7.77 -14.81 4.66
CA GLU A 177 8.14 -16.18 5.01
C GLU A 177 8.24 -17.09 3.77
N ALA A 178 7.56 -16.73 2.68
CA ALA A 178 7.43 -17.59 1.50
C ALA A 178 8.76 -17.96 0.82
N PRO A 179 9.76 -17.06 0.66
CA PRO A 179 11.06 -17.44 0.10
C PRO A 179 11.76 -18.54 0.91
N GLY A 180 11.78 -18.43 2.24
CA GLY A 180 12.36 -19.43 3.12
C GLY A 180 11.64 -20.78 3.01
N LEU A 181 10.29 -20.77 3.06
CA LEU A 181 9.50 -21.99 2.90
C LEU A 181 9.71 -22.67 1.54
N LEU A 182 9.88 -21.88 0.47
CA LEU A 182 10.20 -22.42 -0.86
C LEU A 182 11.61 -23.04 -0.90
N GLN A 183 12.59 -22.36 -0.33
CA GLN A 183 13.98 -22.85 -0.27
C GLN A 183 14.14 -24.08 0.64
N ASP A 184 13.28 -24.22 1.65
CA ASP A 184 13.16 -25.42 2.52
C ASP A 184 12.29 -26.52 1.92
N GLU A 185 11.80 -26.35 0.69
CA GLU A 185 10.91 -27.31 0.00
C GLU A 185 9.61 -27.61 0.77
N LYS A 186 9.16 -26.67 1.62
CA LYS A 186 7.90 -26.76 2.38
C LYS A 186 6.69 -26.35 1.55
N ILE A 187 6.90 -25.46 0.56
CA ILE A 187 5.91 -25.07 -0.45
C ILE A 187 6.50 -25.25 -1.85
N ASP A 188 5.64 -25.44 -2.83
CA ASP A 188 6.03 -25.62 -4.24
C ASP A 188 5.94 -24.31 -5.03
N ALA A 189 5.07 -23.39 -4.57
CA ALA A 189 4.86 -22.09 -5.19
C ALA A 189 4.29 -21.08 -4.18
N PHE A 190 4.37 -19.80 -4.52
CA PHE A 190 3.68 -18.74 -3.77
C PHE A 190 3.26 -17.58 -4.68
N PHE A 191 2.17 -16.94 -4.30
CA PHE A 191 1.73 -15.67 -4.86
C PHE A 191 2.28 -14.50 -4.07
N TYR A 192 2.57 -13.39 -4.76
CA TYR A 192 2.83 -12.09 -4.15
C TYR A 192 2.39 -10.95 -5.07
N THR A 193 1.42 -10.15 -4.63
CA THR A 193 1.02 -8.92 -5.34
C THR A 193 1.89 -7.79 -4.82
N VAL A 194 2.78 -7.27 -5.66
CA VAL A 194 3.83 -6.35 -5.21
C VAL A 194 4.43 -5.56 -6.36
N GLY A 195 4.99 -4.39 -6.05
CA GLY A 195 5.81 -3.60 -6.97
C GLY A 195 7.17 -4.24 -7.25
N HIS A 196 7.74 -3.93 -8.41
CA HIS A 196 9.03 -4.48 -8.84
C HIS A 196 10.09 -3.38 -9.07
N PRO A 197 11.39 -3.68 -8.77
CA PRO A 197 11.88 -4.87 -8.06
C PRO A 197 11.55 -4.84 -6.56
N ASN A 198 11.58 -5.98 -5.89
CA ASN A 198 11.43 -6.05 -4.43
C ASN A 198 12.34 -7.10 -3.79
N GLY A 199 12.53 -7.00 -2.47
CA GLY A 199 13.43 -7.84 -1.70
C GLY A 199 12.99 -9.30 -1.64
N ASN A 200 11.68 -9.55 -1.48
CA ASN A 200 11.12 -10.88 -1.33
C ASN A 200 11.42 -11.78 -2.55
N ILE A 201 11.11 -11.30 -3.76
CA ILE A 201 11.35 -12.10 -4.99
C ILE A 201 12.86 -12.22 -5.26
N LYS A 202 13.67 -11.19 -4.94
CA LYS A 202 15.13 -11.31 -5.02
C LYS A 202 15.65 -12.41 -4.11
N GLU A 203 15.16 -12.50 -2.89
CA GLU A 203 15.49 -13.56 -1.94
C GLU A 203 15.10 -14.94 -2.49
N ALA A 204 13.85 -15.11 -2.92
CA ALA A 204 13.36 -16.36 -3.51
C ALA A 204 14.20 -16.82 -4.71
N THR A 205 14.68 -15.88 -5.55
CA THR A 205 15.43 -16.16 -6.77
C THR A 205 16.94 -16.32 -6.54
N SER A 206 17.45 -15.99 -5.36
CA SER A 206 18.88 -16.06 -5.04
C SER A 206 19.28 -17.28 -4.23
N GLY A 207 18.34 -18.14 -3.88
CA GLY A 207 18.58 -19.32 -3.07
C GLY A 207 19.08 -20.54 -3.86
N ARG A 208 19.19 -21.67 -3.17
CA ARG A 208 19.64 -22.96 -3.70
C ARG A 208 18.65 -23.55 -4.70
N ILE A 209 17.36 -23.46 -4.38
CA ILE A 209 16.29 -23.96 -5.23
C ILE A 209 16.08 -23.00 -6.41
N LYS A 210 16.19 -23.51 -7.63
CA LYS A 210 15.88 -22.76 -8.84
C LYS A 210 14.39 -22.48 -8.94
N VAL A 211 14.01 -21.28 -9.34
CA VAL A 211 12.63 -20.84 -9.43
C VAL A 211 12.32 -20.19 -10.77
N ASN A 212 11.04 -20.26 -11.15
CA ASN A 212 10.45 -19.55 -12.27
C ASN A 212 9.39 -18.58 -11.78
N ILE A 213 9.29 -17.43 -12.42
CA ILE A 213 8.11 -16.58 -12.34
C ILE A 213 7.14 -17.06 -13.41
N ILE A 214 5.95 -17.46 -13.00
CA ILE A 214 4.96 -18.10 -13.85
C ILE A 214 4.03 -17.05 -14.45
N PRO A 215 3.78 -17.05 -15.77
CA PRO A 215 2.87 -16.11 -16.40
C PRO A 215 1.42 -16.33 -15.93
N ILE A 216 0.71 -15.23 -15.75
CA ILE A 216 -0.72 -15.22 -15.41
C ILE A 216 -1.48 -14.68 -16.61
N THR A 217 -1.93 -15.60 -17.48
CA THR A 217 -2.56 -15.32 -18.77
C THR A 217 -3.65 -16.36 -19.09
N GLY A 218 -4.38 -16.15 -20.17
CA GLY A 218 -5.40 -17.07 -20.67
C GLY A 218 -6.81 -16.47 -20.67
N LEU A 219 -7.76 -17.20 -21.30
CA LEU A 219 -9.12 -16.70 -21.53
C LEU A 219 -9.85 -16.31 -20.23
N GLY A 220 -9.67 -17.07 -19.15
CA GLY A 220 -10.27 -16.74 -17.87
C GLY A 220 -9.69 -15.46 -17.25
N ILE A 221 -8.38 -15.21 -17.42
CA ILE A 221 -7.74 -13.96 -16.99
C ILE A 221 -8.24 -12.77 -17.82
N GLU A 222 -8.43 -12.97 -19.14
CA GLU A 222 -9.06 -11.92 -19.99
C GLU A 222 -10.48 -11.61 -19.57
N ALA A 223 -11.26 -12.62 -19.17
CA ALA A 223 -12.59 -12.43 -18.62
C ALA A 223 -12.56 -11.66 -17.27
N LEU A 224 -11.58 -11.99 -16.40
CA LEU A 224 -11.37 -11.29 -15.12
C LEU A 224 -11.07 -9.80 -15.35
N LEU A 225 -10.17 -9.47 -16.29
CA LEU A 225 -9.83 -8.10 -16.66
C LEU A 225 -11.03 -7.31 -17.19
N LYS A 226 -11.91 -7.95 -17.98
CA LYS A 226 -13.13 -7.33 -18.50
C LYS A 226 -14.16 -7.10 -17.40
N LYS A 227 -14.25 -8.00 -16.44
CA LYS A 227 -15.23 -7.95 -15.35
C LYS A 227 -14.88 -6.91 -14.28
N HIS A 228 -13.60 -6.71 -14.00
CA HIS A 228 -13.12 -5.89 -12.89
C HIS A 228 -12.14 -4.83 -13.38
N SER A 229 -12.60 -3.59 -13.47
CA SER A 229 -11.83 -2.43 -13.95
C SER A 229 -10.62 -2.03 -13.09
N TYR A 230 -10.53 -2.54 -11.87
CA TYR A 230 -9.38 -2.32 -11.00
C TYR A 230 -8.17 -3.23 -11.34
N TYR A 231 -8.38 -4.29 -12.12
CA TYR A 231 -7.28 -5.08 -12.68
C TYR A 231 -6.82 -4.51 -14.03
N ALA A 232 -5.52 -4.51 -14.23
CA ALA A 232 -4.89 -4.13 -15.50
C ALA A 232 -3.85 -5.17 -15.91
N ARG A 233 -3.52 -5.22 -17.21
CA ARG A 233 -2.37 -6.00 -17.68
C ARG A 233 -1.11 -5.46 -17.03
N ALA A 234 -0.22 -6.38 -16.65
CA ALA A 234 1.06 -6.07 -16.05
C ALA A 234 2.18 -6.91 -16.69
N VAL A 235 3.38 -6.37 -16.65
CA VAL A 235 4.59 -7.04 -17.12
C VAL A 235 5.63 -6.98 -16.02
N ILE A 236 6.22 -8.13 -15.71
CA ILE A 236 7.31 -8.24 -14.74
C ILE A 236 8.62 -8.34 -15.52
N PRO A 237 9.48 -7.30 -15.49
CA PRO A 237 10.73 -7.31 -16.23
C PRO A 237 11.69 -8.39 -15.71
N ALA A 238 12.08 -9.32 -16.58
CA ALA A 238 12.99 -10.42 -16.23
C ALA A 238 14.36 -9.90 -15.73
N LYS A 239 14.80 -8.75 -16.23
CA LYS A 239 16.05 -8.10 -15.80
C LYS A 239 16.16 -7.81 -14.31
N PHE A 240 15.03 -7.71 -13.59
CA PHE A 240 15.03 -7.50 -12.14
C PHE A 240 15.38 -8.75 -11.34
N TYR A 241 15.26 -9.93 -11.96
CA TYR A 241 15.43 -11.23 -11.32
C TYR A 241 16.30 -12.16 -12.20
N PRO A 242 17.57 -11.81 -12.44
CA PRO A 242 18.44 -12.51 -13.42
C PRO A 242 18.73 -13.97 -13.04
N ASN A 243 18.50 -14.35 -11.78
CA ASN A 243 18.74 -15.71 -11.28
C ASN A 243 17.58 -16.68 -11.57
N THR A 244 16.45 -16.20 -12.11
CA THR A 244 15.36 -17.07 -12.59
C THR A 244 15.74 -17.74 -13.91
N GLU A 245 15.03 -18.80 -14.29
CA GLU A 245 15.17 -19.39 -15.63
C GLU A 245 14.41 -18.60 -16.71
N ASN A 246 13.62 -17.57 -16.32
CA ASN A 246 12.92 -16.70 -17.25
C ASN A 246 13.90 -15.88 -18.11
N LYS A 247 13.78 -15.97 -19.43
CA LYS A 247 14.65 -15.25 -20.39
C LYS A 247 14.01 -14.01 -20.97
N THR A 248 12.69 -13.86 -20.81
CA THR A 248 11.89 -12.74 -21.32
C THR A 248 10.99 -12.22 -20.21
N ASP A 249 10.50 -10.99 -20.39
CA ASP A 249 9.55 -10.38 -19.49
C ASP A 249 8.28 -11.23 -19.33
N ILE A 250 7.76 -11.29 -18.11
CA ILE A 250 6.67 -12.20 -17.75
C ILE A 250 5.34 -11.43 -17.76
N GLN A 251 4.37 -11.95 -18.52
CA GLN A 251 3.02 -11.40 -18.58
C GLN A 251 2.22 -11.74 -17.34
N SER A 252 1.55 -10.75 -16.78
CA SER A 252 0.68 -10.90 -15.61
C SER A 252 -0.46 -9.88 -15.65
N ILE A 253 -1.20 -9.83 -14.57
CA ILE A 253 -2.17 -8.77 -14.27
C ILE A 253 -1.79 -8.12 -12.93
N GLY A 254 -2.36 -6.96 -12.65
CA GLY A 254 -2.03 -6.26 -11.43
C GLY A 254 -3.01 -5.15 -11.08
N VAL A 255 -2.68 -4.48 -10.01
CA VAL A 255 -3.40 -3.35 -9.42
C VAL A 255 -2.43 -2.20 -9.19
N LYS A 256 -2.86 -1.12 -8.55
CA LYS A 256 -1.96 -0.08 -8.04
C LYS A 256 -1.92 -0.10 -6.52
N ALA A 257 -0.78 0.24 -5.95
CA ALA A 257 -0.71 0.70 -4.58
C ALA A 257 -1.37 2.08 -4.49
N THR A 258 -2.13 2.33 -3.43
CA THR A 258 -2.78 3.61 -3.15
C THR A 258 -2.50 4.04 -1.72
N PHE A 259 -2.48 5.33 -1.48
CA PHE A 259 -2.38 5.93 -0.15
C PHE A 259 -3.78 6.35 0.28
N VAL A 260 -4.24 5.83 1.41
CA VAL A 260 -5.61 5.99 1.90
C VAL A 260 -5.64 6.55 3.30
N THR A 261 -6.75 7.18 3.65
CA THR A 261 -7.03 7.74 4.97
C THR A 261 -8.54 7.72 5.26
N SER A 262 -8.94 8.18 6.45
CA SER A 262 -10.34 8.38 6.82
C SER A 262 -10.79 9.81 6.50
N ALA A 263 -12.06 9.98 6.15
CA ALA A 263 -12.69 11.31 6.02
C ALA A 263 -12.64 12.13 7.30
N LYS A 264 -12.39 11.48 8.44
CA LYS A 264 -12.33 12.11 9.78
C LYS A 264 -10.95 12.70 10.11
N LEU A 265 -9.92 12.36 9.34
CA LEU A 265 -8.59 12.90 9.58
C LEU A 265 -8.56 14.38 9.24
N ASP A 266 -7.81 15.14 10.00
CA ASP A 266 -7.67 16.58 9.84
C ASP A 266 -7.19 16.96 8.44
N GLU A 267 -7.82 17.99 7.85
CA GLU A 267 -7.55 18.45 6.48
C GLU A 267 -6.12 18.97 6.32
N ASP A 268 -5.58 19.66 7.32
CA ASP A 268 -4.24 20.23 7.23
C ASP A 268 -3.15 19.15 7.31
N ILE A 269 -3.39 18.06 8.03
CA ILE A 269 -2.49 16.90 8.05
C ILE A 269 -2.43 16.27 6.67
N VAL A 270 -3.59 16.01 6.04
CA VAL A 270 -3.64 15.38 4.72
C VAL A 270 -3.13 16.33 3.63
N TYR A 271 -3.40 17.63 3.75
CA TYR A 271 -2.82 18.65 2.88
C TYR A 271 -1.28 18.64 2.94
N ALA A 272 -0.71 18.70 4.15
CA ALA A 272 0.73 18.75 4.35
C ALA A 272 1.42 17.53 3.71
N ILE A 273 0.94 16.32 3.99
CA ILE A 273 1.56 15.09 3.46
C ILE A 273 1.42 15.00 1.93
N THR A 274 0.26 15.42 1.39
CA THR A 274 0.04 15.44 -0.06
C THR A 274 0.97 16.44 -0.74
N LYS A 275 1.03 17.67 -0.22
CA LYS A 275 1.88 18.73 -0.73
C LYS A 275 3.35 18.31 -0.74
N GLU A 276 3.86 17.83 0.38
CA GLU A 276 5.27 17.48 0.48
C GLU A 276 5.66 16.33 -0.46
N VAL A 277 4.81 15.30 -0.64
CA VAL A 277 5.07 14.21 -1.58
C VAL A 277 5.08 14.70 -3.03
N PHE A 278 4.10 15.51 -3.42
CA PHE A 278 3.97 15.99 -4.80
C PHE A 278 5.00 17.08 -5.17
N ASP A 279 5.34 17.96 -4.25
CA ASP A 279 6.35 18.99 -4.48
C ASP A 279 7.78 18.41 -4.51
N ASN A 280 7.99 17.29 -3.82
CA ASN A 280 9.27 16.58 -3.78
C ASN A 280 9.23 15.25 -4.58
N LEU A 281 8.39 15.15 -5.63
CA LEU A 281 8.20 13.91 -6.39
C LEU A 281 9.50 13.34 -6.97
N GLU A 282 10.39 14.18 -7.48
CA GLU A 282 11.67 13.72 -8.02
C GLU A 282 12.63 13.18 -6.95
N GLU A 283 12.52 13.66 -5.71
CA GLU A 283 13.22 13.05 -4.59
C GLU A 283 12.56 11.72 -4.21
N PHE A 284 11.21 11.70 -4.13
CA PHE A 284 10.45 10.48 -3.84
C PHE A 284 10.81 9.34 -4.80
N LYS A 285 10.88 9.62 -6.11
CA LYS A 285 11.22 8.64 -7.15
C LYS A 285 12.60 8.01 -6.96
N LYS A 286 13.56 8.72 -6.36
CA LYS A 286 14.91 8.20 -6.08
C LYS A 286 14.97 7.24 -4.91
N LEU A 287 13.93 7.18 -4.07
CA LEU A 287 13.93 6.38 -2.85
C LEU A 287 13.63 4.90 -3.08
N HIS A 288 13.01 4.54 -4.22
CA HIS A 288 12.83 3.15 -4.63
C HIS A 288 12.63 3.04 -6.15
N PRO A 289 13.21 2.02 -6.83
CA PRO A 289 13.10 1.88 -8.29
C PRO A 289 11.67 1.74 -8.81
N ALA A 290 10.74 1.16 -8.03
CA ALA A 290 9.33 1.03 -8.39
C ALA A 290 8.63 2.39 -8.59
N TYR A 291 9.16 3.48 -8.04
CA TYR A 291 8.57 4.82 -8.18
C TYR A 291 9.01 5.54 -9.45
N GLY A 292 9.98 4.99 -10.19
CA GLY A 292 10.51 5.62 -11.40
C GLY A 292 9.48 5.94 -12.48
N VAL A 293 8.33 5.26 -12.47
CA VAL A 293 7.22 5.47 -13.41
C VAL A 293 6.23 6.55 -12.98
N LEU A 294 6.38 7.13 -11.77
CA LEU A 294 5.43 8.10 -11.23
C LEU A 294 5.51 9.44 -11.90
N THR A 295 4.35 10.00 -12.17
CA THR A 295 4.12 11.40 -12.54
C THR A 295 2.98 11.95 -11.71
N LYS A 296 2.89 13.28 -11.55
CA LYS A 296 1.78 13.90 -10.80
C LYS A 296 0.42 13.48 -11.35
N GLU A 297 0.31 13.28 -12.67
CA GLU A 297 -0.91 12.87 -13.36
C GLU A 297 -1.29 11.43 -13.02
N ASN A 298 -0.35 10.49 -13.17
CA ASN A 298 -0.68 9.07 -12.97
C ASN A 298 -0.86 8.68 -11.50
N MET A 299 -0.38 9.52 -10.57
CA MET A 299 -0.67 9.40 -9.13
C MET A 299 -2.12 9.77 -8.77
N LEU A 300 -2.89 10.34 -9.70
CA LEU A 300 -4.31 10.66 -9.52
C LEU A 300 -5.24 9.69 -10.28
N GLN A 301 -4.68 8.64 -10.89
CA GLN A 301 -5.41 7.63 -11.65
C GLN A 301 -5.48 6.30 -10.91
N GLY A 302 -6.59 5.55 -11.12
CA GLY A 302 -6.80 4.24 -10.51
C GLY A 302 -7.25 4.30 -9.05
N LEU A 303 -7.72 5.47 -8.61
CA LEU A 303 -8.37 5.68 -7.33
C LEU A 303 -9.86 5.34 -7.46
N SER A 304 -10.50 4.91 -6.38
CA SER A 304 -11.89 4.42 -6.39
C SER A 304 -12.71 4.84 -5.16
N ALA A 305 -12.10 5.47 -4.18
CA ALA A 305 -12.76 6.20 -3.11
C ALA A 305 -12.63 7.72 -3.37
N PRO A 306 -13.55 8.55 -2.86
CA PRO A 306 -13.44 10.01 -2.98
C PRO A 306 -12.10 10.53 -2.42
N ILE A 307 -11.60 11.59 -3.03
CA ILE A 307 -10.39 12.26 -2.59
C ILE A 307 -10.63 12.95 -1.24
N HIS A 308 -9.68 12.82 -0.33
CA HIS A 308 -9.76 13.55 0.94
C HIS A 308 -9.69 15.07 0.70
N LYS A 309 -10.48 15.86 1.45
CA LYS A 309 -10.59 17.33 1.27
C LYS A 309 -9.23 18.03 1.35
N GLY A 310 -8.36 17.65 2.29
CA GLY A 310 -7.00 18.20 2.40
C GLY A 310 -6.14 17.92 1.17
N ALA A 311 -6.22 16.72 0.59
CA ALA A 311 -5.54 16.40 -0.65
C ALA A 311 -6.13 17.18 -1.84
N LEU A 312 -7.46 17.26 -1.91
CA LEU A 312 -8.16 18.02 -2.96
C LEU A 312 -7.82 19.52 -2.92
N LYS A 313 -7.63 20.11 -1.72
CA LYS A 313 -7.16 21.48 -1.55
C LYS A 313 -5.83 21.70 -2.28
N TYR A 314 -4.84 20.84 -2.01
CA TYR A 314 -3.54 20.92 -2.72
C TYR A 314 -3.71 20.72 -4.23
N TYR A 315 -4.52 19.75 -4.68
CA TYR A 315 -4.70 19.49 -6.12
C TYR A 315 -5.35 20.66 -6.85
N LYS A 316 -6.24 21.42 -6.20
CA LYS A 316 -6.80 22.66 -6.74
C LYS A 316 -5.72 23.73 -6.89
N GLU A 317 -4.90 23.94 -5.88
CA GLU A 317 -3.80 24.91 -5.89
C GLU A 317 -2.74 24.57 -6.96
N ALA A 318 -2.44 23.28 -7.12
CA ALA A 318 -1.46 22.78 -8.10
C ALA A 318 -2.00 22.62 -9.54
N GLY A 319 -3.30 22.89 -9.80
CA GLY A 319 -3.91 22.73 -11.12
C GLY A 319 -4.04 21.27 -11.59
N LEU A 320 -4.09 20.31 -10.64
CA LEU A 320 -4.08 18.87 -10.92
C LEU A 320 -5.46 18.23 -10.98
N VAL A 321 -6.52 18.94 -10.61
CA VAL A 321 -7.91 18.42 -10.54
C VAL A 321 -8.38 17.77 -11.85
N LYS A 322 -7.92 18.27 -12.98
CA LYS A 322 -8.23 17.73 -14.32
C LYS A 322 -7.82 16.28 -14.54
N TYR A 323 -6.94 15.73 -13.71
CA TYR A 323 -6.49 14.34 -13.78
C TYR A 323 -7.27 13.40 -12.83
N ILE A 324 -8.15 13.95 -12.00
CA ILE A 324 -9.00 13.19 -11.06
C ILE A 324 -10.31 12.83 -11.78
N ALA A 325 -10.76 11.58 -11.66
CA ALA A 325 -12.06 11.18 -12.16
C ALA A 325 -13.17 12.02 -11.48
N PRO A 326 -14.12 12.62 -12.23
CA PRO A 326 -15.10 13.55 -11.68
C PRO A 326 -15.92 12.99 -10.49
N GLY A 327 -16.23 11.70 -10.50
CA GLY A 327 -16.98 11.03 -9.42
C GLY A 327 -16.22 10.85 -8.11
N LEU A 328 -14.94 11.26 -8.05
CA LEU A 328 -14.10 11.20 -6.82
C LEU A 328 -13.93 12.58 -6.15
N ILE A 329 -14.56 13.61 -6.68
CA ILE A 329 -14.53 14.97 -6.16
C ILE A 329 -15.87 15.23 -5.46
N GLU A 330 -15.83 15.29 -4.11
CA GLU A 330 -17.00 15.63 -3.27
C GLU A 330 -16.90 17.07 -2.78
#